data_113dde0fd68c8db48bba68bab246a526
#
_entry.id   113dde0fd68c8db48bba68bab246a526
#
_cell.length_a   1.000
_cell.length_b   1.000
_cell.length_c   1.000
_cell.angle_alpha   90.00
_cell.angle_beta   90.00
_cell.angle_gamma   90.00
#
_symmetry.space_group_name_H-M   'P 1'
#
loop_
_entity.id
_entity.type
_entity.pdbx_description
1 polymer ?
#
loop_
_entity_poly.entity_id
_entity_poly.type
_entity_poly.pdbx_seq_one_letter_code
_entity_poly.pdbx_strand_id
1 'polypeptide(L)'
;MTPPRDHEGGRARRGPNARRRPEPARAKRERGTPRERATEAASLHLTDDVVRELRATARPGKGDILVKVFSESAGAFAEGDYGTAIRLGEQSKHMALRAATVRELLGLAYYRADRWQEAARELSAFRRISGSTEQNPVLADCYRAMEKPDRAVELCDEIDGRSVAPAVFYEGQIVAAGALADSGRMDEAIARLERLELRPEVAEQHHLRAWYVLGDLLERRGRFTQAREWFEAVAGADAELTDAPERVERLRSGR
;
A
#
# COMPACT_ATOMS: atom_id res chain seq x y z
N MET A 1 -49.29 15.46 47.06
CA MET A 1 -49.66 14.50 46.00
C MET A 1 -48.92 14.95 44.75
N THR A 2 -47.81 14.28 44.49
CA THR A 2 -46.91 14.55 43.35
C THR A 2 -46.93 13.33 42.44
N PRO A 3 -47.20 13.43 41.14
CA PRO A 3 -47.17 12.27 40.24
C PRO A 3 -45.76 11.97 39.78
N PRO A 4 -45.49 10.71 39.37
CA PRO A 4 -44.14 10.26 39.01
C PRO A 4 -43.70 10.68 37.64
N ARG A 5 -42.37 10.85 37.45
CA ARG A 5 -41.71 11.13 36.19
C ARG A 5 -41.40 9.80 35.48
N ASP A 6 -41.95 9.65 34.28
CA ASP A 6 -41.61 8.57 33.38
C ASP A 6 -40.30 8.91 32.65
N HIS A 7 -39.30 8.07 32.80
CA HIS A 7 -38.07 8.09 32.01
C HIS A 7 -38.27 7.25 30.74
N GLU A 8 -38.61 7.87 29.63
CA GLU A 8 -38.51 7.23 28.33
C GLU A 8 -37.09 7.22 27.86
N GLY A 9 -36.54 6.01 27.77
CA GLY A 9 -35.23 5.70 27.22
C GLY A 9 -35.22 5.91 25.71
N GLY A 10 -34.56 6.95 25.23
CA GLY A 10 -34.28 7.20 23.82
C GLY A 10 -33.34 6.10 23.23
N ARG A 11 -33.92 5.16 22.50
CA ARG A 11 -33.14 4.26 21.64
C ARG A 11 -32.51 5.05 20.50
N ALA A 12 -31.19 5.21 20.54
CA ALA A 12 -30.42 5.71 19.42
C ALA A 12 -30.61 4.77 18.21
N ARG A 13 -31.26 5.26 17.17
CA ARG A 13 -31.39 4.60 15.88
C ARG A 13 -30.00 4.54 15.24
N ARG A 14 -29.43 3.35 15.13
CA ARG A 14 -28.26 3.08 14.28
C ARG A 14 -28.67 3.35 12.83
N GLY A 15 -28.05 4.36 12.21
CA GLY A 15 -28.19 4.63 10.79
C GLY A 15 -27.65 3.47 9.94
N PRO A 16 -28.31 3.13 8.83
CA PRO A 16 -27.83 2.13 7.90
C PRO A 16 -26.79 2.75 6.96
N ASN A 17 -25.79 1.97 6.60
CA ASN A 17 -24.76 2.20 5.57
C ASN A 17 -23.40 2.76 6.04
N ALA A 18 -22.67 1.94 6.79
CA ALA A 18 -21.24 1.89 6.56
C ALA A 18 -21.04 1.16 5.21
N ARG A 19 -20.95 1.92 4.11
CA ARG A 19 -20.54 1.40 2.81
C ARG A 19 -19.15 0.80 2.99
N ARG A 20 -19.02 -0.52 2.81
CA ARG A 20 -17.71 -1.20 2.72
C ARG A 20 -16.92 -0.48 1.65
N ARG A 21 -15.74 0.04 2.02
CA ARG A 21 -14.72 0.54 1.08
C ARG A 21 -14.46 -0.58 0.07
N PRO A 22 -14.36 -0.27 -1.25
CA PRO A 22 -13.81 -1.23 -2.18
C PRO A 22 -12.37 -1.51 -1.73
N GLU A 23 -12.07 -2.77 -1.41
CA GLU A 23 -10.69 -3.22 -1.22
C GLU A 23 -9.93 -2.88 -2.50
N PRO A 24 -8.68 -2.34 -2.40
CA PRO A 24 -7.80 -2.29 -3.55
C PRO A 24 -7.70 -3.72 -4.09
N ALA A 25 -7.87 -3.88 -5.42
CA ALA A 25 -7.89 -5.18 -6.07
C ALA A 25 -6.68 -6.00 -5.58
N ARG A 26 -6.94 -6.97 -4.72
CA ARG A 26 -5.92 -7.96 -4.30
C ARG A 26 -5.58 -8.74 -5.55
N ALA A 27 -4.44 -8.44 -6.15
CA ALA A 27 -3.84 -9.32 -7.14
C ALA A 27 -3.87 -10.74 -6.55
N LYS A 28 -4.56 -11.65 -7.23
CA LYS A 28 -4.54 -13.08 -6.87
C LYS A 28 -3.10 -13.55 -7.01
N ARG A 29 -2.38 -13.61 -5.88
CA ARG A 29 -1.06 -14.23 -5.85
C ARG A 29 -1.24 -15.68 -6.26
N GLU A 30 -0.52 -16.09 -7.31
CA GLU A 30 -0.28 -17.48 -7.62
C GLU A 30 0.18 -18.20 -6.34
N ARG A 31 -0.60 -19.18 -5.93
CA ARG A 31 -0.26 -20.02 -4.79
C ARG A 31 0.69 -21.11 -5.29
N GLY A 32 1.98 -20.79 -5.32
CA GLY A 32 3.02 -21.82 -5.45
C GLY A 32 2.79 -22.96 -4.45
N THR A 33 3.21 -24.17 -4.79
CA THR A 33 3.04 -25.33 -3.92
C THR A 33 3.71 -25.11 -2.55
N PRO A 34 3.27 -25.76 -1.48
CA PRO A 34 3.91 -25.66 -0.15
C PRO A 34 5.41 -25.96 -0.17
N ARG A 35 5.85 -26.79 -1.13
CA ARG A 35 7.26 -27.20 -1.29
C ARG A 35 8.09 -26.11 -2.00
N GLU A 36 7.54 -25.41 -2.98
CA GLU A 36 8.19 -24.26 -3.64
C GLU A 36 8.33 -23.09 -2.66
N ARG A 37 7.30 -22.84 -1.82
CA ARG A 37 7.37 -21.81 -0.75
C ARG A 37 8.40 -22.15 0.33
N ALA A 38 8.54 -23.42 0.71
CA ALA A 38 9.54 -23.85 1.69
C ALA A 38 10.97 -23.73 1.13
N THR A 39 11.16 -23.88 -0.19
CA THR A 39 12.46 -23.72 -0.83
C THR A 39 12.85 -22.26 -1.04
N GLU A 40 11.88 -21.39 -1.32
CA GLU A 40 12.06 -19.93 -1.40
C GLU A 40 12.28 -19.29 -0.02
N ALA A 41 11.55 -19.73 1.01
CA ALA A 41 11.71 -19.29 2.39
C ALA A 41 13.07 -19.71 3.00
N ALA A 42 13.66 -20.78 2.52
CA ALA A 42 14.96 -21.29 3.01
C ALA A 42 16.17 -20.47 2.56
N SER A 43 16.02 -19.43 1.72
CA SER A 43 17.14 -18.66 1.17
C SER A 43 16.93 -17.14 1.07
N LEU A 44 16.24 -16.54 2.00
CA LEU A 44 16.29 -15.08 2.13
C LEU A 44 17.67 -14.68 2.66
N HIS A 45 18.65 -14.73 1.77
CA HIS A 45 19.97 -14.18 2.06
C HIS A 45 19.84 -12.65 2.06
N LEU A 46 20.07 -12.04 3.21
CA LEU A 46 20.22 -10.59 3.30
C LEU A 46 21.40 -10.17 2.41
N THR A 47 21.25 -9.07 1.70
CA THR A 47 22.38 -8.53 0.92
C THR A 47 23.50 -8.07 1.87
N ASP A 48 24.75 -8.08 1.36
CA ASP A 48 25.92 -7.65 2.14
C ASP A 48 25.77 -6.23 2.68
N ASP A 49 25.09 -5.34 1.95
CA ASP A 49 24.84 -3.97 2.39
C ASP A 49 23.91 -3.92 3.59
N VAL A 50 22.84 -4.71 3.59
CA VAL A 50 21.93 -4.84 4.74
C VAL A 50 22.67 -5.39 5.95
N VAL A 51 23.46 -6.46 5.79
CA VAL A 51 24.25 -7.04 6.88
C VAL A 51 25.24 -6.03 7.45
N ARG A 52 25.88 -5.24 6.58
CA ARG A 52 26.81 -4.17 6.98
C ARG A 52 26.10 -3.07 7.76
N GLU A 53 24.95 -2.60 7.29
CA GLU A 53 24.13 -1.61 8.00
C GLU A 53 23.73 -2.11 9.39
N LEU A 54 23.19 -3.34 9.47
CA LEU A 54 22.75 -3.92 10.73
C LEU A 54 23.89 -4.00 11.75
N ARG A 55 25.06 -4.49 11.33
CA ARG A 55 26.24 -4.57 12.21
C ARG A 55 26.75 -3.19 12.66
N ALA A 56 26.75 -2.22 11.73
CA ALA A 56 27.23 -0.86 12.02
C ALA A 56 26.31 -0.08 12.95
N THR A 57 25.01 -0.37 12.93
CA THR A 57 23.99 0.34 13.74
C THR A 57 23.63 -0.38 15.03
N ALA A 58 24.07 -1.63 15.19
CA ALA A 58 23.79 -2.44 16.36
C ALA A 58 24.44 -1.85 17.64
N ARG A 59 23.76 -2.03 18.76
CA ARG A 59 24.37 -1.81 20.07
C ARG A 59 25.60 -2.70 20.25
N PRO A 60 26.63 -2.28 21.02
CA PRO A 60 27.82 -3.06 21.22
C PRO A 60 27.55 -4.53 21.55
N GLY A 61 28.21 -5.44 20.85
CA GLY A 61 28.07 -6.89 21.02
C GLY A 61 26.75 -7.50 20.53
N LYS A 62 25.88 -6.75 19.85
CA LYS A 62 24.58 -7.25 19.35
C LYS A 62 24.54 -7.47 17.84
N GLY A 63 25.59 -7.19 17.09
CA GLY A 63 25.58 -7.22 15.61
C GLY A 63 25.09 -8.53 15.02
N ASP A 64 25.70 -9.66 15.41
CA ASP A 64 25.34 -10.96 14.83
C ASP A 64 23.96 -11.45 15.30
N ILE A 65 23.60 -11.14 16.55
CA ILE A 65 22.25 -11.42 17.07
C ILE A 65 21.20 -10.62 16.28
N LEU A 66 21.47 -9.34 16.02
CA LEU A 66 20.59 -8.47 15.24
C LEU A 66 20.40 -9.01 13.81
N VAL A 67 21.49 -9.37 13.12
CA VAL A 67 21.42 -9.95 11.78
C VAL A 67 20.54 -11.20 11.76
N LYS A 68 20.71 -12.10 12.73
CA LYS A 68 19.90 -13.32 12.84
C LYS A 68 18.43 -13.01 13.07
N VAL A 69 18.09 -12.18 14.07
CA VAL A 69 16.69 -11.84 14.41
C VAL A 69 16.03 -11.07 13.28
N PHE A 70 16.76 -10.19 12.60
CA PHE A 70 16.24 -9.46 11.44
C PHE A 70 15.98 -10.41 10.25
N SER A 71 16.87 -11.36 9.97
CA SER A 71 16.67 -12.37 8.92
C SER A 71 15.41 -13.22 9.18
N GLU A 72 15.21 -13.66 10.43
CA GLU A 72 13.98 -14.36 10.84
C GLU A 72 12.72 -13.49 10.67
N SER A 73 12.82 -12.17 10.99
CA SER A 73 11.72 -11.21 10.77
C SER A 73 11.38 -11.06 9.29
N ALA A 74 12.40 -10.95 8.44
CA ALA A 74 12.24 -10.85 6.99
C ALA A 74 11.64 -12.13 6.39
N GLY A 75 12.06 -13.31 6.87
CA GLY A 75 11.48 -14.60 6.50
C GLY A 75 10.00 -14.67 6.84
N ALA A 76 9.63 -14.35 8.08
CA ALA A 76 8.23 -14.33 8.51
C ALA A 76 7.38 -13.34 7.68
N PHE A 77 7.95 -12.18 7.33
CA PHE A 77 7.28 -11.21 6.46
C PHE A 77 7.01 -11.78 5.05
N ALA A 78 8.00 -12.46 4.47
CA ALA A 78 7.88 -13.09 3.15
C ALA A 78 6.83 -14.21 3.14
N GLU A 79 6.69 -14.97 4.23
CA GLU A 79 5.69 -16.00 4.43
C GLU A 79 4.29 -15.44 4.71
N GLY A 80 4.16 -14.13 4.96
CA GLY A 80 2.90 -13.47 5.30
C GLY A 80 2.52 -13.57 6.78
N ASP A 81 3.42 -14.09 7.64
CA ASP A 81 3.25 -14.07 9.11
C ASP A 81 3.69 -12.69 9.65
N TYR A 82 2.82 -11.71 9.43
CA TYR A 82 3.08 -10.34 9.87
C TYR A 82 3.13 -10.19 11.38
N GLY A 83 2.45 -11.07 12.13
CA GLY A 83 2.51 -11.09 13.59
C GLY A 83 3.92 -11.40 14.11
N THR A 84 4.52 -12.47 13.60
CA THR A 84 5.92 -12.83 13.92
C THR A 84 6.91 -11.81 13.38
N ALA A 85 6.71 -11.32 12.14
CA ALA A 85 7.55 -10.27 11.56
C ALA A 85 7.59 -9.01 12.44
N ILE A 86 6.45 -8.53 12.91
CA ILE A 86 6.36 -7.38 13.82
C ILE A 86 7.08 -7.65 15.14
N ARG A 87 6.84 -8.79 15.76
CA ARG A 87 7.46 -9.14 17.05
C ARG A 87 8.99 -9.16 16.95
N LEU A 88 9.55 -9.80 15.92
CA LEU A 88 10.99 -9.88 15.67
C LEU A 88 11.55 -8.54 15.18
N GLY A 89 10.78 -7.79 14.38
CA GLY A 89 11.13 -6.43 13.95
C GLY A 89 11.25 -5.46 15.13
N GLU A 90 10.33 -5.49 16.10
CA GLU A 90 10.42 -4.71 17.33
C GLU A 90 11.65 -5.11 18.16
N GLN A 91 11.94 -6.40 18.26
CA GLN A 91 13.17 -6.87 18.92
C GLN A 91 14.43 -6.34 18.21
N SER A 92 14.46 -6.37 16.88
CA SER A 92 15.54 -5.81 16.06
C SER A 92 15.70 -4.30 16.29
N LYS A 93 14.59 -3.57 16.33
CA LYS A 93 14.57 -2.13 16.61
C LYS A 93 15.18 -1.78 17.97
N HIS A 94 14.90 -2.58 19.00
CA HIS A 94 15.53 -2.37 20.32
C HIS A 94 17.06 -2.56 20.31
N MET A 95 17.57 -3.38 19.39
CA MET A 95 19.02 -3.59 19.23
C MET A 95 19.68 -2.53 18.34
N ALA A 96 18.93 -1.92 17.40
CA ALA A 96 19.45 -0.93 16.45
C ALA A 96 18.41 0.16 16.15
N LEU A 97 18.31 1.17 16.97
CA LEU A 97 17.31 2.24 16.87
C LEU A 97 17.43 3.07 15.57
N ARG A 98 18.62 3.10 14.95
CA ARG A 98 18.93 3.90 13.76
C ARG A 98 19.17 3.06 12.50
N ALA A 99 18.87 1.77 12.51
CA ALA A 99 18.89 0.94 11.30
C ALA A 99 17.68 1.29 10.42
N ALA A 100 17.94 1.84 9.24
CA ALA A 100 16.88 2.21 8.29
C ALA A 100 16.12 0.96 7.82
N THR A 101 16.86 -0.10 7.45
CA THR A 101 16.29 -1.38 7.00
C THR A 101 15.34 -2.01 8.02
N VAL A 102 15.67 -1.90 9.34
CA VAL A 102 14.78 -2.41 10.41
C VAL A 102 13.48 -1.60 10.46
N ARG A 103 13.57 -0.27 10.29
CA ARG A 103 12.39 0.60 10.28
C ARG A 103 11.49 0.35 9.07
N GLU A 104 12.10 0.11 7.93
CA GLU A 104 11.41 -0.21 6.69
C GLU A 104 10.61 -1.51 6.82
N LEU A 105 11.29 -2.62 7.15
CA LEU A 105 10.64 -3.93 7.30
C LEU A 105 9.51 -3.87 8.34
N LEU A 106 9.76 -3.25 9.48
CA LEU A 106 8.76 -3.14 10.55
C LEU A 106 7.56 -2.29 10.11
N GLY A 107 7.81 -1.18 9.40
CA GLY A 107 6.76 -0.35 8.83
C GLY A 107 5.91 -1.08 7.81
N LEU A 108 6.54 -1.83 6.91
CA LEU A 108 5.83 -2.66 5.93
C LEU A 108 5.05 -3.80 6.59
N ALA A 109 5.58 -4.42 7.65
CA ALA A 109 4.88 -5.45 8.41
C ALA A 109 3.65 -4.90 9.12
N TYR A 110 3.74 -3.72 9.73
CA TYR A 110 2.59 -3.02 10.31
C TYR A 110 1.55 -2.65 9.25
N TYR A 111 1.99 -2.14 8.08
CA TYR A 111 1.10 -1.83 6.96
C TYR A 111 0.32 -3.07 6.49
N ARG A 112 0.99 -4.21 6.36
CA ARG A 112 0.35 -5.48 5.97
C ARG A 112 -0.59 -6.04 7.02
N ALA A 113 -0.42 -5.63 8.27
CA ALA A 113 -1.29 -5.99 9.41
C ALA A 113 -2.40 -4.96 9.69
N ASP A 114 -2.66 -4.02 8.76
CA ASP A 114 -3.65 -2.93 8.86
C ASP A 114 -3.43 -1.98 10.07
N ARG A 115 -2.19 -1.93 10.57
CA ARG A 115 -1.78 -1.08 11.70
C ARG A 115 -1.19 0.24 11.19
N TRP A 116 -2.05 1.06 10.59
CA TRP A 116 -1.68 2.26 9.84
C TRP A 116 -0.87 3.28 10.63
N GLN A 117 -1.21 3.49 11.91
CA GLN A 117 -0.51 4.47 12.76
C GLN A 117 0.91 4.04 13.06
N GLU A 118 1.11 2.76 13.39
CA GLU A 118 2.43 2.20 13.66
C GLU A 118 3.26 2.13 12.39
N ALA A 119 2.66 1.71 11.27
CA ALA A 119 3.30 1.72 9.96
C ALA A 119 3.82 3.12 9.59
N ALA A 120 2.95 4.13 9.69
CA ALA A 120 3.33 5.52 9.39
C ALA A 120 4.47 6.02 10.27
N ARG A 121 4.52 5.62 11.53
CA ARG A 121 5.59 5.99 12.47
C ARG A 121 6.93 5.40 12.09
N GLU A 122 6.95 4.11 11.74
CA GLU A 122 8.18 3.41 11.37
C GLU A 122 8.67 3.83 9.97
N LEU A 123 7.78 3.97 8.98
CA LEU A 123 8.14 4.45 7.65
C LEU A 123 8.60 5.92 7.65
N SER A 124 8.01 6.78 8.49
CA SER A 124 8.52 8.14 8.68
C SER A 124 9.92 8.15 9.31
N ALA A 125 10.21 7.20 10.22
CA ALA A 125 11.54 7.02 10.78
C ALA A 125 12.54 6.51 9.74
N PHE A 126 12.14 5.52 8.91
CA PHE A 126 12.91 5.04 7.76
C PHE A 126 13.32 6.20 6.86
N ARG A 127 12.34 6.98 6.38
CA ARG A 127 12.58 8.13 5.51
C ARG A 127 13.55 9.15 6.10
N ARG A 128 13.40 9.47 7.39
CA ARG A 128 14.29 10.43 8.07
C ARG A 128 15.72 9.91 8.21
N ILE A 129 15.92 8.60 8.37
CA ILE A 129 17.24 7.98 8.53
C ILE A 129 17.93 7.77 7.19
N SER A 130 17.21 7.24 6.19
CA SER A 130 17.74 6.91 4.86
C SER A 130 17.77 8.10 3.90
N GLY A 131 16.88 9.10 4.08
CA GLY A 131 16.63 10.14 3.09
C GLY A 131 15.83 9.66 1.86
N SER A 132 15.46 8.36 1.79
CA SER A 132 14.76 7.78 0.66
C SER A 132 13.28 8.11 0.64
N THR A 133 12.72 8.29 -0.57
CA THR A 133 11.27 8.43 -0.82
C THR A 133 10.63 7.16 -1.37
N GLU A 134 11.37 6.05 -1.47
CA GLU A 134 10.87 4.79 -2.03
C GLU A 134 9.63 4.25 -1.33
N GLN A 135 9.52 4.43 -0.02
CA GLN A 135 8.37 3.99 0.77
C GLN A 135 7.30 5.09 0.96
N ASN A 136 7.46 6.25 0.31
CA ASN A 136 6.45 7.31 0.37
C ASN A 136 5.07 6.85 -0.11
N PRO A 137 4.90 6.02 -1.16
CA PRO A 137 3.58 5.53 -1.55
C PRO A 137 2.88 4.74 -0.43
N VAL A 138 3.61 3.85 0.25
CA VAL A 138 3.06 3.07 1.38
C VAL A 138 2.77 3.96 2.58
N LEU A 139 3.66 4.91 2.89
CA LEU A 139 3.45 5.89 3.95
C LEU A 139 2.23 6.79 3.65
N ALA A 140 2.07 7.22 2.42
CA ALA A 140 0.92 8.01 1.96
C ALA A 140 -0.38 7.22 2.09
N ASP A 141 -0.39 5.93 1.72
CA ASP A 141 -1.58 5.09 1.85
C ASP A 141 -1.95 4.85 3.33
N CYS A 142 -0.98 4.79 4.25
CA CYS A 142 -1.25 4.83 5.69
C CYS A 142 -2.01 6.12 6.08
N TYR A 143 -1.57 7.28 5.60
CA TYR A 143 -2.26 8.54 5.89
C TYR A 143 -3.65 8.62 5.25
N ARG A 144 -3.80 8.10 4.04
CA ARG A 144 -5.10 7.96 3.39
C ARG A 144 -6.05 7.07 4.21
N ALA A 145 -5.57 5.92 4.72
CA ALA A 145 -6.34 5.03 5.59
C ALA A 145 -6.72 5.68 6.93
N MET A 146 -5.90 6.63 7.41
CA MET A 146 -6.19 7.45 8.60
C MET A 146 -7.03 8.71 8.31
N GLU A 147 -7.64 8.81 7.11
CA GLU A 147 -8.49 9.95 6.70
C GLU A 147 -7.74 11.30 6.66
N LYS A 148 -6.46 11.26 6.26
CA LYS A 148 -5.59 12.44 6.08
C LYS A 148 -5.15 12.57 4.62
N PRO A 149 -6.08 12.81 3.68
CA PRO A 149 -5.80 12.75 2.25
C PRO A 149 -4.78 13.81 1.79
N ASP A 150 -4.83 15.02 2.34
CA ASP A 150 -3.87 16.07 1.94
C ASP A 150 -2.44 15.67 2.28
N ARG A 151 -2.22 15.05 3.46
CA ARG A 151 -0.88 14.56 3.83
C ARG A 151 -0.42 13.42 2.94
N ALA A 152 -1.34 12.56 2.49
CA ALA A 152 -1.02 11.51 1.52
C ALA A 152 -0.57 12.10 0.18
N VAL A 153 -1.26 13.13 -0.32
CA VAL A 153 -0.91 13.83 -1.56
C VAL A 153 0.47 14.49 -1.43
N GLU A 154 0.73 15.25 -0.35
CA GLU A 154 2.03 15.88 -0.10
C GLU A 154 3.20 14.89 -0.17
N LEU A 155 3.07 13.73 0.48
CA LEU A 155 4.11 12.69 0.49
C LEU A 155 4.37 12.11 -0.91
N CYS A 156 3.34 11.98 -1.73
CA CYS A 156 3.49 11.52 -3.10
C CYS A 156 4.11 12.62 -4.00
N ASP A 157 3.82 13.89 -3.74
CA ASP A 157 4.41 15.03 -4.47
C ASP A 157 5.92 15.18 -4.21
N GLU A 158 6.42 14.66 -3.10
CA GLU A 158 7.85 14.64 -2.78
C GLU A 158 8.64 13.56 -3.56
N ILE A 159 7.97 12.68 -4.30
CA ILE A 159 8.64 11.61 -5.07
C ILE A 159 9.17 12.18 -6.40
N ASP A 160 10.49 12.34 -6.52
CA ASP A 160 11.10 12.64 -7.80
C ASP A 160 11.20 11.36 -8.65
N GLY A 161 10.43 11.27 -9.72
CA GLY A 161 10.41 10.12 -10.62
C GLY A 161 11.74 9.78 -11.29
N ARG A 162 12.74 10.69 -11.24
CA ARG A 162 14.09 10.42 -11.72
C ARG A 162 15.00 9.77 -10.68
N SER A 163 14.62 9.82 -9.40
CA SER A 163 15.40 9.31 -8.27
C SER A 163 14.90 7.97 -7.73
N VAL A 164 13.76 7.49 -8.22
CA VAL A 164 13.15 6.21 -7.82
C VAL A 164 12.85 5.35 -9.04
N ALA A 165 12.60 4.05 -8.82
CA ALA A 165 12.12 3.17 -9.88
C ALA A 165 10.75 3.66 -10.42
N PRO A 166 10.47 3.53 -11.75
CA PRO A 166 9.18 3.94 -12.33
C PRO A 166 7.98 3.39 -11.59
N ALA A 167 8.02 2.13 -11.17
CA ALA A 167 6.94 1.50 -10.40
C ALA A 167 6.61 2.24 -9.10
N VAL A 168 7.62 2.78 -8.39
CA VAL A 168 7.43 3.56 -7.15
C VAL A 168 6.77 4.90 -7.47
N PHE A 169 7.23 5.57 -8.53
CA PHE A 169 6.64 6.83 -8.97
C PHE A 169 5.17 6.67 -9.35
N TYR A 170 4.85 5.68 -10.19
CA TYR A 170 3.47 5.39 -10.60
C TYR A 170 2.58 5.02 -9.40
N GLU A 171 3.09 4.21 -8.47
CA GLU A 171 2.37 3.88 -7.24
C GLU A 171 2.04 5.13 -6.42
N GLY A 172 2.99 6.07 -6.28
CA GLY A 172 2.76 7.35 -5.64
C GLY A 172 1.64 8.15 -6.33
N GLN A 173 1.62 8.19 -7.67
CA GLN A 173 0.57 8.89 -8.41
C GLN A 173 -0.80 8.23 -8.21
N ILE A 174 -0.85 6.89 -8.18
CA ILE A 174 -2.06 6.10 -7.92
C ILE A 174 -2.61 6.37 -6.52
N VAL A 175 -1.76 6.33 -5.50
CA VAL A 175 -2.16 6.58 -4.10
C VAL A 175 -2.66 8.01 -3.92
N ALA A 176 -1.97 8.99 -4.49
CA ALA A 176 -2.40 10.40 -4.44
C ALA A 176 -3.74 10.62 -5.16
N ALA A 177 -3.94 10.00 -6.33
CA ALA A 177 -5.23 10.05 -7.02
C ALA A 177 -6.35 9.42 -6.18
N GLY A 178 -6.09 8.29 -5.53
CA GLY A 178 -7.02 7.68 -4.57
C GLY A 178 -7.36 8.61 -3.40
N ALA A 179 -6.37 9.29 -2.82
CA ALA A 179 -6.57 10.24 -1.73
C ALA A 179 -7.41 11.46 -2.15
N LEU A 180 -7.16 11.99 -3.35
CA LEU A 180 -7.97 13.07 -3.94
C LEU A 180 -9.41 12.60 -4.16
N ALA A 181 -9.63 11.42 -4.72
CA ALA A 181 -10.96 10.88 -4.95
C ALA A 181 -11.73 10.62 -3.64
N ASP A 182 -11.06 10.10 -2.59
CA ASP A 182 -11.65 9.88 -1.27
C ASP A 182 -12.07 11.19 -0.60
N SER A 183 -11.39 12.31 -0.89
CA SER A 183 -11.74 13.66 -0.43
C SER A 183 -12.75 14.39 -1.32
N GLY A 184 -13.33 13.72 -2.33
CA GLY A 184 -14.31 14.30 -3.25
C GLY A 184 -13.72 15.09 -4.41
N ARG A 185 -12.39 15.16 -4.54
CA ARG A 185 -11.67 15.90 -5.60
C ARG A 185 -11.46 15.01 -6.84
N MET A 186 -12.55 14.45 -7.36
CA MET A 186 -12.53 13.43 -8.42
C MET A 186 -11.87 13.91 -9.72
N ASP A 187 -12.17 15.13 -10.16
CA ASP A 187 -11.60 15.67 -11.40
C ASP A 187 -10.09 15.91 -11.27
N GLU A 188 -9.59 16.28 -10.09
CA GLU A 188 -8.15 16.40 -9.82
C GLU A 188 -7.48 15.04 -9.78
N ALA A 189 -8.14 14.01 -9.23
CA ALA A 189 -7.65 12.64 -9.22
C ALA A 189 -7.45 12.11 -10.65
N ILE A 190 -8.44 12.30 -11.53
CA ILE A 190 -8.39 11.93 -12.94
C ILE A 190 -7.26 12.68 -13.64
N ALA A 191 -7.25 14.02 -13.53
CA ALA A 191 -6.23 14.86 -14.17
C ALA A 191 -4.80 14.51 -13.73
N ARG A 192 -4.61 14.02 -12.49
CA ARG A 192 -3.32 13.57 -11.99
C ARG A 192 -2.80 12.37 -12.76
N LEU A 193 -3.64 11.35 -12.96
CA LEU A 193 -3.25 10.15 -13.70
C LEU A 193 -3.13 10.41 -15.20
N GLU A 194 -3.95 11.28 -15.78
CA GLU A 194 -3.87 11.66 -17.20
C GLU A 194 -2.55 12.37 -17.58
N ARG A 195 -1.78 12.86 -16.60
CA ARG A 195 -0.43 13.46 -16.84
C ARG A 195 0.68 12.44 -16.95
N LEU A 196 0.43 11.19 -16.62
CA LEU A 196 1.42 10.12 -16.72
C LEU A 196 1.66 9.73 -18.19
N GLU A 197 2.79 9.06 -18.45
CA GLU A 197 2.99 8.37 -19.72
C GLU A 197 2.07 7.15 -19.78
N LEU A 198 0.90 7.33 -20.41
CA LEU A 198 -0.14 6.31 -20.44
C LEU A 198 -0.11 5.45 -21.72
N ARG A 199 0.81 5.71 -22.65
CA ARG A 199 0.94 4.96 -23.92
C ARG A 199 2.40 4.63 -24.21
N PRO A 200 3.08 3.87 -23.33
CA PRO A 200 4.46 3.46 -23.57
C PRO A 200 4.52 2.48 -24.75
N GLU A 201 5.70 2.35 -25.37
CA GLU A 201 5.93 1.32 -26.41
C GLU A 201 5.73 -0.09 -25.86
N VAL A 202 6.14 -0.34 -24.61
CA VAL A 202 5.95 -1.60 -23.89
C VAL A 202 5.26 -1.31 -22.56
N ALA A 203 4.07 -1.88 -22.37
CA ALA A 203 3.35 -1.73 -21.12
C ALA A 203 3.93 -2.64 -20.04
N GLU A 204 4.27 -2.04 -18.91
CA GLU A 204 4.69 -2.75 -17.69
C GLU A 204 3.55 -2.75 -16.65
N GLN A 205 3.68 -3.58 -15.62
CA GLN A 205 2.65 -3.76 -14.59
C GLN A 205 2.19 -2.44 -13.93
N HIS A 206 3.10 -1.49 -13.73
CA HIS A 206 2.76 -0.19 -13.15
C HIS A 206 1.89 0.66 -14.09
N HIS A 207 2.04 0.52 -15.41
CA HIS A 207 1.15 1.16 -16.39
C HIS A 207 -0.27 0.55 -16.30
N LEU A 208 -0.39 -0.77 -16.29
CA LEU A 208 -1.67 -1.46 -16.19
C LEU A 208 -2.43 -1.07 -14.94
N ARG A 209 -1.71 -0.94 -13.81
CA ARG A 209 -2.32 -0.47 -12.55
C ARG A 209 -2.83 0.96 -12.66
N ALA A 210 -2.07 1.87 -13.27
CA ALA A 210 -2.49 3.25 -13.49
C ALA A 210 -3.72 3.32 -14.43
N TRP A 211 -3.74 2.55 -15.52
CA TRP A 211 -4.88 2.46 -16.43
C TRP A 211 -6.14 1.94 -15.74
N TYR A 212 -6.00 0.90 -14.92
CA TYR A 212 -7.12 0.34 -14.18
C TYR A 212 -7.71 1.38 -13.21
N VAL A 213 -6.87 2.06 -12.45
CA VAL A 213 -7.33 3.09 -11.50
C VAL A 213 -7.93 4.29 -12.22
N LEU A 214 -7.35 4.71 -13.36
CA LEU A 214 -7.94 5.77 -14.19
C LEU A 214 -9.31 5.36 -14.71
N GLY A 215 -9.45 4.12 -15.20
CA GLY A 215 -10.74 3.55 -15.60
C GLY A 215 -11.78 3.58 -14.48
N ASP A 216 -11.40 3.19 -13.25
CA ASP A 216 -12.28 3.21 -12.08
C ASP A 216 -12.74 4.64 -11.72
N LEU A 217 -11.82 5.61 -11.73
CA LEU A 217 -12.14 7.01 -11.44
C LEU A 217 -13.08 7.60 -12.50
N LEU A 218 -12.85 7.30 -13.79
CA LEU A 218 -13.70 7.73 -14.91
C LEU A 218 -15.09 7.10 -14.82
N GLU A 219 -15.19 5.81 -14.49
CA GLU A 219 -16.49 5.14 -14.28
C GLU A 219 -17.25 5.78 -13.12
N ARG A 220 -16.60 6.01 -11.98
CA ARG A 220 -17.20 6.70 -10.83
C ARG A 220 -17.63 8.12 -11.14
N ARG A 221 -16.97 8.78 -12.08
CA ARG A 221 -17.32 10.14 -12.56
C ARG A 221 -18.45 10.12 -13.60
N GLY A 222 -18.86 8.94 -14.09
CA GLY A 222 -19.89 8.77 -15.12
C GLY A 222 -19.36 8.90 -16.57
N ARG A 223 -18.02 8.91 -16.76
CA ARG A 223 -17.37 8.99 -18.07
C ARG A 223 -17.17 7.58 -18.65
N PHE A 224 -18.28 6.86 -18.85
CA PHE A 224 -18.30 5.41 -19.12
C PHE A 224 -17.55 4.99 -20.39
N THR A 225 -17.63 5.77 -21.47
CA THR A 225 -16.92 5.46 -22.72
C THR A 225 -15.41 5.46 -22.50
N GLN A 226 -14.88 6.48 -21.83
CA GLN A 226 -13.45 6.59 -21.54
C GLN A 226 -13.01 5.52 -20.52
N ALA A 227 -13.83 5.25 -19.50
CA ALA A 227 -13.56 4.17 -18.54
C ALA A 227 -13.40 2.82 -19.24
N ARG A 228 -14.31 2.50 -20.18
CA ARG A 228 -14.26 1.27 -20.96
C ARG A 228 -12.97 1.15 -21.78
N GLU A 229 -12.54 2.23 -22.44
CA GLU A 229 -11.29 2.22 -23.22
C GLU A 229 -10.08 1.83 -22.38
N TRP A 230 -9.99 2.33 -21.13
CA TRP A 230 -8.91 1.97 -20.23
C TRP A 230 -9.02 0.53 -19.72
N PHE A 231 -10.21 0.05 -19.40
CA PHE A 231 -10.40 -1.36 -19.03
C PHE A 231 -10.12 -2.30 -20.21
N GLU A 232 -10.46 -1.93 -21.44
CA GLU A 232 -10.11 -2.68 -22.66
C GLU A 232 -8.58 -2.75 -22.83
N ALA A 233 -7.85 -1.66 -22.56
CA ALA A 233 -6.40 -1.64 -22.61
C ALA A 233 -5.77 -2.58 -21.55
N VAL A 234 -6.29 -2.58 -20.32
CA VAL A 234 -5.83 -3.50 -19.26
C VAL A 234 -6.12 -4.95 -19.63
N ALA A 235 -7.36 -5.26 -20.04
CA ALA A 235 -7.77 -6.62 -20.42
C ALA A 235 -7.01 -7.14 -21.64
N GLY A 236 -6.66 -6.27 -22.59
CA GLY A 236 -5.86 -6.62 -23.75
C GLY A 236 -4.39 -6.91 -23.44
N ALA A 237 -3.84 -6.29 -22.40
CA ALA A 237 -2.48 -6.51 -21.94
C ALA A 237 -2.35 -7.70 -20.99
N ASP A 238 -3.25 -7.84 -20.03
CA ASP A 238 -3.32 -8.95 -19.08
C ASP A 238 -4.76 -9.12 -18.56
N ALA A 239 -5.47 -10.08 -19.12
CA ALA A 239 -6.86 -10.35 -18.76
C ALA A 239 -7.05 -10.97 -17.37
N GLU A 240 -5.98 -11.52 -16.76
CA GLU A 240 -6.06 -12.19 -15.45
C GLU A 240 -5.64 -11.26 -14.31
N LEU A 241 -5.06 -10.11 -14.61
CA LEU A 241 -4.53 -9.19 -13.62
C LEU A 241 -5.61 -8.61 -12.70
N THR A 242 -6.80 -8.27 -13.26
CA THR A 242 -7.90 -7.59 -12.58
C THR A 242 -9.27 -8.08 -13.07
N ASP A 243 -10.36 -7.43 -12.60
CA ASP A 243 -11.72 -7.60 -13.12
C ASP A 243 -12.02 -6.71 -14.36
N ALA A 244 -11.00 -6.24 -15.06
CA ALA A 244 -11.17 -5.36 -16.22
C ALA A 244 -12.05 -5.98 -17.34
N PRO A 245 -11.92 -7.27 -17.70
CA PRO A 245 -12.79 -7.90 -18.67
C PRO A 245 -14.29 -7.83 -18.30
N GLU A 246 -14.61 -8.11 -17.03
CA GLU A 246 -15.99 -8.06 -16.53
C GLU A 246 -16.53 -6.62 -16.52
N ARG A 247 -15.69 -5.65 -16.20
CA ARG A 247 -16.04 -4.22 -16.26
C ARG A 247 -16.33 -3.77 -17.69
N VAL A 248 -15.54 -4.22 -18.68
CA VAL A 248 -15.78 -3.95 -20.10
C VAL A 248 -17.16 -4.45 -20.51
N GLU A 249 -17.50 -5.71 -20.21
CA GLU A 249 -18.79 -6.29 -20.57
C GLU A 249 -19.97 -5.57 -19.89
N ARG A 250 -19.82 -5.20 -18.62
CA ARG A 250 -20.82 -4.41 -17.89
C ARG A 250 -21.05 -3.05 -18.55
N LEU A 251 -19.97 -2.34 -18.90
CA LEU A 251 -20.06 -1.02 -19.53
C LEU A 251 -20.58 -1.07 -20.96
N ARG A 252 -20.40 -2.18 -21.71
CA ARG A 252 -21.00 -2.41 -23.04
C ARG A 252 -22.49 -2.66 -22.96
N SER A 253 -22.94 -3.38 -21.93
CA SER A 253 -24.35 -3.71 -21.74
C SER A 253 -25.21 -2.59 -21.13
N GLY A 254 -24.60 -1.47 -20.75
CA GLY A 254 -25.29 -0.33 -20.12
C GLY A 254 -25.85 -0.62 -18.73
N ARG A 255 -25.31 -1.63 -18.04
CA ARG A 255 -25.73 -2.05 -16.69
C ARG A 255 -24.80 -1.54 -15.59
#